data_c9c50248ec45511f47300a1dfd1d02da
#
_entry.id   c9c50248ec45511f47300a1dfd1d02da
#
_cell.length_a   1.000
_cell.length_b   1.000
_cell.length_c   1.000
_cell.angle_alpha   90.00
_cell.angle_beta   90.00
_cell.angle_gamma   90.00
#
_symmetry.space_group_name_H-M   'P 1'
#
loop_
_entity.id
_entity.type
_entity.pdbx_description
1 polymer ?
#
loop_
_entity_poly.entity_id
_entity_poly.type
_entity_poly.pdbx_seq_one_letter_code
_entity_poly.pdbx_strand_id
1 'polypeptide(L)'
;MSIILAIILAKVSLSGIYIIGLFEFLVAIAIGFSLKYLIKFSNFTEFLKLKYILIGMIILIYVLNQYFQYEIILRENNYDRIGFFEFIKLRLEQGLTIKKLNTGWIGLIISWCLQIVITYYIGVLKLITGITSYQLERVPVEVVDFAFYNFVKDKTEDEVRKELSSKGWSEKQNQDEVFEAIEAIHGANEMNRMK
;
A
#
# COMPACT_ATOMS: atom_id res chain seq x y z
N MET A 1 5.47 6.60 -10.91
CA MET A 1 4.37 5.61 -11.00
C MET A 1 3.02 6.21 -10.60
N SER A 2 2.88 6.90 -9.48
CA SER A 2 1.60 7.48 -9.02
C SER A 2 0.90 8.38 -10.05
N ILE A 3 1.65 9.17 -10.81
CA ILE A 3 1.10 10.04 -11.87
C ILE A 3 0.45 9.21 -12.99
N ILE A 4 1.13 8.17 -13.47
CA ILE A 4 0.61 7.30 -14.54
C ILE A 4 -0.67 6.61 -14.09
N LEU A 5 -0.68 6.07 -12.87
CA LEU A 5 -1.87 5.45 -12.29
C LEU A 5 -3.03 6.43 -12.16
N ALA A 6 -2.77 7.67 -11.73
CA ALA A 6 -3.78 8.70 -11.61
C ALA A 6 -4.40 9.08 -12.96
N ILE A 7 -3.58 9.18 -14.02
CA ILE A 7 -4.08 9.46 -15.40
C ILE A 7 -4.96 8.31 -15.90
N ILE A 8 -4.50 7.06 -15.71
CA ILE A 8 -5.29 5.88 -16.12
C ILE A 8 -6.62 5.86 -15.36
N LEU A 9 -6.59 6.07 -14.05
CA LEU A 9 -7.77 6.09 -13.21
C LEU A 9 -8.74 7.20 -13.62
N ALA A 10 -8.24 8.39 -13.96
CA ALA A 10 -9.06 9.51 -14.43
C ALA A 10 -9.78 9.18 -15.72
N LYS A 11 -9.08 8.63 -16.72
CA LYS A 11 -9.69 8.22 -17.99
C LYS A 11 -10.74 7.13 -17.80
N VAL A 12 -10.46 6.13 -16.98
CA VAL A 12 -11.39 5.04 -16.70
C VAL A 12 -12.62 5.56 -15.95
N SER A 13 -12.44 6.46 -14.98
CA SER A 13 -13.55 7.06 -14.25
C SER A 13 -14.50 7.86 -15.15
N LEU A 14 -13.96 8.52 -16.17
CA LEU A 14 -14.75 9.31 -17.13
C LEU A 14 -15.40 8.43 -18.22
N SER A 15 -14.83 7.26 -18.52
CA SER A 15 -15.40 6.35 -19.54
C SER A 15 -16.70 5.66 -19.11
N GLY A 16 -17.13 5.81 -17.87
CA GLY A 16 -18.32 5.16 -17.32
C GLY A 16 -18.16 3.66 -17.03
N ILE A 17 -16.98 3.08 -17.25
CA ILE A 17 -16.68 1.65 -17.01
C ILE A 17 -16.11 1.43 -15.59
N TYR A 18 -16.13 2.46 -14.76
CA TYR A 18 -15.53 2.37 -13.43
C TYR A 18 -16.30 1.43 -12.51
N ILE A 19 -15.64 0.35 -12.10
CA ILE A 19 -16.17 -0.64 -11.17
C ILE A 19 -15.44 -0.47 -9.84
N ILE A 20 -16.14 0.03 -8.81
CA ILE A 20 -15.61 0.15 -7.45
C ILE A 20 -15.19 -1.23 -6.95
N GLY A 21 -14.03 -1.31 -6.34
CA GLY A 21 -13.41 -2.55 -5.85
C GLY A 21 -12.41 -3.15 -6.83
N LEU A 22 -12.74 -3.25 -8.11
CA LEU A 22 -11.83 -3.80 -9.12
C LEU A 22 -10.64 -2.86 -9.40
N PHE A 23 -10.94 -1.58 -9.62
CA PHE A 23 -9.89 -0.60 -9.92
C PHE A 23 -9.04 -0.28 -8.69
N GLU A 24 -9.62 -0.21 -7.50
CA GLU A 24 -8.91 -0.08 -6.23
C GLU A 24 -7.96 -1.26 -6.01
N PHE A 25 -8.39 -2.47 -6.31
CA PHE A 25 -7.55 -3.66 -6.25
C PHE A 25 -6.35 -3.56 -7.20
N LEU A 26 -6.55 -3.14 -8.45
CA LEU A 26 -5.47 -2.95 -9.42
C LEU A 26 -4.49 -1.85 -8.98
N VAL A 27 -4.99 -0.73 -8.46
CA VAL A 27 -4.18 0.36 -7.91
C VAL A 27 -3.36 -0.13 -6.73
N ALA A 28 -3.97 -0.87 -5.80
CA ALA A 28 -3.29 -1.42 -4.63
C ALA A 28 -2.19 -2.43 -5.01
N ILE A 29 -2.43 -3.27 -6.01
CA ILE A 29 -1.41 -4.17 -6.56
C ILE A 29 -0.24 -3.38 -7.14
N ALA A 30 -0.51 -2.36 -7.95
CA ALA A 30 0.54 -1.54 -8.56
C ALA A 30 1.37 -0.78 -7.51
N ILE A 31 0.72 -0.25 -6.45
CA ILE A 31 1.42 0.34 -5.30
C ILE A 31 2.26 -0.73 -4.59
N GLY A 32 1.71 -1.92 -4.35
CA GLY A 32 2.40 -3.04 -3.70
C GLY A 32 3.67 -3.46 -4.45
N PHE A 33 3.62 -3.55 -5.77
CA PHE A 33 4.81 -3.81 -6.60
C PHE A 33 5.85 -2.71 -6.45
N SER A 34 5.42 -1.44 -6.40
CA SER A 34 6.36 -0.32 -6.23
C SER A 34 7.02 -0.31 -4.86
N LEU A 35 6.26 -0.64 -3.82
CA LEU A 35 6.80 -0.77 -2.47
C LEU A 35 7.76 -1.97 -2.37
N LYS A 36 7.42 -3.13 -2.98
CA LYS A 36 8.35 -4.26 -3.05
C LYS A 36 9.66 -3.87 -3.75
N TYR A 37 9.58 -3.11 -4.83
CA TYR A 37 10.77 -2.61 -5.54
C TYR A 37 11.58 -1.64 -4.66
N LEU A 38 10.89 -0.74 -3.94
CA LEU A 38 11.52 0.17 -3.00
C LEU A 38 12.26 -0.59 -1.88
N ILE A 39 11.61 -1.59 -1.26
CA ILE A 39 12.17 -2.44 -0.22
C ILE A 39 13.45 -3.12 -0.75
N LYS A 40 13.37 -3.75 -1.92
CA LYS A 40 14.50 -4.47 -2.52
C LYS A 40 15.68 -3.56 -2.87
N PHE A 41 15.42 -2.33 -3.27
CA PHE A 41 16.45 -1.37 -3.67
C PHE A 41 17.10 -0.64 -2.49
N SER A 42 16.32 -0.37 -1.44
CA SER A 42 16.78 0.40 -0.27
C SER A 42 17.16 -0.45 0.93
N ASN A 43 16.92 -1.76 0.91
CA ASN A 43 17.02 -2.68 2.05
C ASN A 43 16.21 -2.22 3.27
N PHE A 44 15.18 -1.41 3.04
CA PHE A 44 14.42 -0.77 4.09
C PHE A 44 13.13 -1.53 4.37
N THR A 45 12.98 -2.08 5.58
CA THR A 45 11.88 -2.98 5.97
C THR A 45 11.03 -2.48 7.14
N GLU A 46 11.28 -1.25 7.65
CA GLU A 46 10.50 -0.68 8.73
C GLU A 46 9.02 -0.49 8.32
N PHE A 47 8.15 -1.35 8.83
CA PHE A 47 6.74 -1.39 8.47
C PHE A 47 6.03 -0.05 8.66
N LEU A 48 6.24 0.65 9.79
CA LEU A 48 5.57 1.93 10.07
C LEU A 48 5.91 3.00 9.04
N LYS A 49 7.18 3.15 8.70
CA LYS A 49 7.60 4.16 7.71
C LYS A 49 7.08 3.81 6.31
N LEU A 50 7.15 2.53 5.93
CA LEU A 50 6.59 2.05 4.66
C LEU A 50 5.07 2.23 4.59
N LYS A 51 4.37 2.05 5.70
CA LYS A 51 2.93 2.32 5.82
C LYS A 51 2.60 3.80 5.60
N TYR A 52 3.40 4.73 6.14
CA TYR A 52 3.22 6.16 5.85
C TYR A 52 3.49 6.51 4.38
N ILE A 53 4.50 5.89 3.77
CA ILE A 53 4.75 6.04 2.33
C ILE A 53 3.54 5.52 1.52
N LEU A 54 3.00 4.36 1.88
CA LEU A 54 1.79 3.79 1.28
C LEU A 54 0.62 4.79 1.35
N ILE A 55 0.35 5.35 2.53
CA ILE A 55 -0.73 6.34 2.73
C ILE A 55 -0.48 7.57 1.84
N GLY A 56 0.73 8.11 1.84
CA GLY A 56 1.10 9.24 1.00
C GLY A 56 0.90 8.97 -0.49
N MET A 57 1.27 7.78 -0.97
CA MET A 57 1.04 7.36 -2.36
C MET A 57 -0.45 7.27 -2.69
N ILE A 58 -1.27 6.71 -1.80
CA ILE A 58 -2.73 6.61 -1.98
C ILE A 58 -3.34 8.00 -2.10
N ILE A 59 -3.08 8.88 -1.14
CA ILE A 59 -3.59 10.26 -1.15
C ILE A 59 -3.18 10.97 -2.44
N LEU A 60 -1.91 10.88 -2.82
CA LEU A 60 -1.40 11.51 -4.03
C LEU A 60 -2.11 10.99 -5.29
N ILE A 61 -2.31 9.68 -5.42
CA ILE A 61 -2.99 9.08 -6.57
C ILE A 61 -4.42 9.60 -6.68
N TYR A 62 -5.18 9.62 -5.59
CA TYR A 62 -6.58 10.04 -5.63
C TYR A 62 -6.74 11.56 -5.82
N VAL A 63 -5.86 12.39 -5.25
CA VAL A 63 -5.85 13.84 -5.51
C VAL A 63 -5.51 14.12 -6.98
N LEU A 64 -4.47 13.49 -7.50
CA LEU A 64 -4.09 13.63 -8.90
C LEU A 64 -5.16 13.08 -9.85
N ASN A 65 -5.86 12.00 -9.47
CA ASN A 65 -6.99 11.49 -10.24
C ASN A 65 -8.08 12.55 -10.41
N GLN A 66 -8.45 13.29 -9.35
CA GLN A 66 -9.42 14.39 -9.45
C GLN A 66 -8.89 15.53 -10.34
N TYR A 67 -7.59 15.86 -10.20
CA TYR A 67 -6.97 16.89 -11.03
C TYR A 67 -6.95 16.51 -12.53
N PHE A 68 -6.59 15.28 -12.87
CA PHE A 68 -6.59 14.83 -14.26
C PHE A 68 -8.00 14.71 -14.84
N GLN A 69 -9.00 14.34 -14.04
CA GLN A 69 -10.40 14.40 -14.50
C GLN A 69 -10.82 15.83 -14.86
N TYR A 70 -10.45 16.79 -14.01
CA TYR A 70 -10.66 18.21 -14.28
C TYR A 70 -10.01 18.65 -15.60
N GLU A 71 -8.73 18.35 -15.81
CA GLU A 71 -8.02 18.69 -17.03
C GLU A 71 -8.63 18.05 -18.29
N ILE A 72 -9.03 16.78 -18.22
CA ILE A 72 -9.64 16.07 -19.34
C ILE A 72 -10.99 16.71 -19.70
N ILE A 73 -11.85 16.98 -18.71
CA ILE A 73 -13.17 17.57 -18.93
C ILE A 73 -13.07 18.96 -19.55
N LEU A 74 -12.13 19.80 -19.10
CA LEU A 74 -11.92 21.12 -19.68
C LEU A 74 -11.48 21.05 -21.14
N ARG A 75 -10.57 20.12 -21.47
CA ARG A 75 -10.06 19.96 -22.84
C ARG A 75 -11.11 19.44 -23.82
N GLU A 76 -11.93 18.47 -23.38
CA GLU A 76 -12.92 17.83 -24.24
C GLU A 76 -14.13 18.72 -24.54
N ASN A 77 -14.49 19.60 -23.60
CA ASN A 77 -15.73 20.38 -23.72
C ASN A 77 -15.54 21.86 -24.10
N ASN A 78 -14.30 22.31 -24.33
CA ASN A 78 -13.98 23.72 -24.63
C ASN A 78 -14.62 24.72 -23.64
N TYR A 79 -14.80 24.31 -22.38
CA TYR A 79 -15.34 25.20 -21.35
C TYR A 79 -14.37 26.33 -21.02
N ASP A 80 -14.90 27.50 -20.70
CA ASP A 80 -14.15 28.56 -20.06
C ASP A 80 -13.46 27.99 -18.81
N ARG A 81 -12.19 28.38 -18.58
CA ARG A 81 -11.38 27.85 -17.49
C ARG A 81 -11.98 28.18 -16.14
N ILE A 82 -12.73 27.25 -15.57
CA ILE A 82 -13.11 27.29 -14.16
C ILE A 82 -11.91 26.87 -13.30
N GLY A 83 -11.85 27.36 -12.05
CA GLY A 83 -10.79 26.93 -11.13
C GLY A 83 -10.98 25.49 -10.67
N PHE A 84 -9.89 24.79 -10.33
CA PHE A 84 -9.95 23.41 -9.84
C PHE A 84 -10.87 23.24 -8.62
N PHE A 85 -10.82 24.19 -7.68
CA PHE A 85 -11.69 24.13 -6.48
C PHE A 85 -13.17 24.35 -6.84
N GLU A 86 -13.43 25.18 -7.81
CA GLU A 86 -14.80 25.40 -8.32
C GLU A 86 -15.33 24.15 -9.02
N PHE A 87 -14.48 23.46 -9.78
CA PHE A 87 -14.79 22.16 -10.34
C PHE A 87 -15.16 21.14 -9.26
N ILE A 88 -14.37 21.03 -8.18
CA ILE A 88 -14.68 20.13 -7.05
C ILE A 88 -16.02 20.50 -6.41
N LYS A 89 -16.30 21.81 -6.22
CA LYS A 89 -17.57 22.28 -5.69
C LYS A 89 -18.75 21.87 -6.58
N LEU A 90 -18.66 22.13 -7.87
CA LEU A 90 -19.70 21.73 -8.84
C LEU A 90 -19.91 20.21 -8.83
N ARG A 91 -18.86 19.44 -8.71
CA ARG A 91 -18.93 17.98 -8.62
C ARG A 91 -19.61 17.50 -7.34
N LEU A 92 -19.39 18.18 -6.23
CA LEU A 92 -20.13 17.92 -4.99
C LEU A 92 -21.60 18.29 -5.11
N GLU A 93 -21.94 19.42 -5.76
CA GLU A 93 -23.32 19.85 -5.99
C GLU A 93 -24.07 18.86 -6.92
N GLN A 94 -23.41 18.37 -7.97
CA GLN A 94 -23.98 17.34 -8.86
C GLN A 94 -24.17 16.00 -8.16
N GLY A 95 -23.29 15.67 -7.23
CA GLY A 95 -23.29 14.42 -6.47
C GLY A 95 -22.99 13.18 -7.31
N LEU A 96 -23.20 12.02 -6.72
CA LEU A 96 -23.03 10.72 -7.39
C LEU A 96 -24.38 10.20 -7.87
N THR A 97 -24.47 9.96 -9.18
CA THR A 97 -25.63 9.32 -9.79
C THR A 97 -25.31 7.86 -10.12
N ILE A 98 -26.04 6.92 -9.50
CA ILE A 98 -25.93 5.49 -9.77
C ILE A 98 -27.22 5.05 -10.47
N LYS A 99 -27.10 4.66 -11.75
CA LYS A 99 -28.26 4.38 -12.63
C LYS A 99 -29.18 5.60 -12.71
N LYS A 100 -30.35 5.56 -12.04
CA LYS A 100 -31.34 6.65 -12.02
C LYS A 100 -31.44 7.34 -10.64
N LEU A 101 -30.65 6.91 -9.68
CA LEU A 101 -30.68 7.39 -8.29
C LEU A 101 -29.55 8.37 -8.07
N ASN A 102 -29.89 9.64 -7.82
CA ASN A 102 -28.91 10.63 -7.40
C ASN A 102 -28.76 10.57 -5.87
N THR A 103 -27.58 10.16 -5.40
CA THR A 103 -27.26 10.06 -3.98
C THR A 103 -26.72 11.36 -3.40
N GLY A 104 -26.64 12.39 -4.22
CA GLY A 104 -26.11 13.71 -3.84
C GLY A 104 -24.62 13.67 -3.46
N TRP A 105 -24.18 14.75 -2.80
CA TRP A 105 -22.79 14.92 -2.36
C TRP A 105 -22.35 13.87 -1.33
N ILE A 106 -23.27 13.40 -0.49
CA ILE A 106 -22.98 12.39 0.53
C ILE A 106 -22.53 11.09 -0.12
N GLY A 107 -23.25 10.64 -1.15
CA GLY A 107 -22.89 9.43 -1.90
C GLY A 107 -21.53 9.54 -2.59
N LEU A 108 -21.19 10.75 -3.09
CA LEU A 108 -19.90 11.00 -3.70
C LEU A 108 -18.76 10.90 -2.67
N ILE A 109 -18.91 11.51 -1.49
CA ILE A 109 -17.91 11.43 -0.41
C ILE A 109 -17.76 9.99 0.07
N ILE A 110 -18.87 9.28 0.30
CA ILE A 110 -18.81 7.86 0.68
C ILE A 110 -18.06 7.04 -0.35
N SER A 111 -18.30 7.27 -1.64
CA SER A 111 -17.58 6.58 -2.72
C SER A 111 -16.08 6.85 -2.67
N TRP A 112 -15.64 8.09 -2.46
CA TRP A 112 -14.23 8.44 -2.34
C TRP A 112 -13.60 7.79 -1.10
N CYS A 113 -14.28 7.82 0.05
CA CYS A 113 -13.82 7.17 1.27
C CYS A 113 -13.66 5.65 1.06
N LEU A 114 -14.63 4.99 0.44
CA LEU A 114 -14.57 3.55 0.14
C LEU A 114 -13.38 3.22 -0.75
N GLN A 115 -13.13 4.00 -1.80
CA GLN A 115 -12.00 3.82 -2.69
C GLN A 115 -10.67 3.86 -1.92
N ILE A 116 -10.48 4.86 -1.08
CA ILE A 116 -9.27 5.02 -0.25
C ILE A 116 -9.13 3.85 0.73
N VAL A 117 -10.21 3.48 1.43
CA VAL A 117 -10.21 2.41 2.43
C VAL A 117 -9.88 1.06 1.80
N ILE A 118 -10.51 0.71 0.66
CA ILE A 118 -10.25 -0.55 -0.05
C ILE A 118 -8.79 -0.60 -0.52
N THR A 119 -8.32 0.48 -1.16
CA THR A 119 -6.93 0.56 -1.64
C THR A 119 -5.93 0.47 -0.49
N TYR A 120 -6.21 1.13 0.63
CA TYR A 120 -5.36 1.07 1.82
C TYR A 120 -5.30 -0.35 2.41
N TYR A 121 -6.45 -0.99 2.61
CA TYR A 121 -6.51 -2.34 3.19
C TYR A 121 -5.72 -3.35 2.35
N ILE A 122 -5.98 -3.38 1.05
CA ILE A 122 -5.26 -4.28 0.13
C ILE A 122 -3.78 -3.88 0.03
N GLY A 123 -3.47 -2.58 0.01
CA GLY A 123 -2.11 -2.07 -0.01
C GLY A 123 -1.28 -2.50 1.21
N VAL A 124 -1.88 -2.47 2.41
CA VAL A 124 -1.23 -2.97 3.64
C VAL A 124 -0.93 -4.47 3.55
N LEU A 125 -1.88 -5.28 3.06
CA LEU A 125 -1.65 -6.71 2.86
C LEU A 125 -0.49 -6.97 1.88
N LYS A 126 -0.43 -6.21 0.78
CA LYS A 126 0.68 -6.29 -0.19
C LYS A 126 2.00 -5.82 0.40
N LEU A 127 1.99 -4.81 1.26
CA LEU A 127 3.18 -4.34 1.95
C LEU A 127 3.75 -5.42 2.88
N ILE A 128 2.90 -6.04 3.72
CA ILE A 128 3.30 -7.14 4.61
C ILE A 128 3.89 -8.29 3.80
N THR A 129 3.19 -8.73 2.76
CA THR A 129 3.67 -9.79 1.87
C THR A 129 5.01 -9.42 1.22
N GLY A 130 5.18 -8.14 0.85
CA GLY A 130 6.42 -7.64 0.24
C GLY A 130 7.61 -7.69 1.21
N ILE A 131 7.42 -7.26 2.46
CA ILE A 131 8.45 -7.33 3.51
C ILE A 131 8.81 -8.79 3.79
N THR A 132 7.81 -9.64 4.06
CA THR A 132 8.03 -11.06 4.34
C THR A 132 8.76 -11.76 3.19
N SER A 133 8.30 -11.56 1.95
CA SER A 133 8.95 -12.15 0.76
C SER A 133 10.40 -11.70 0.62
N TYR A 134 10.70 -10.41 0.90
CA TYR A 134 12.06 -9.90 0.81
C TYR A 134 12.98 -10.53 1.87
N GLN A 135 12.50 -10.67 3.11
CA GLN A 135 13.29 -11.28 4.18
C GLN A 135 13.53 -12.77 3.92
N LEU A 136 12.52 -13.49 3.44
CA LEU A 136 12.66 -14.91 3.11
C LEU A 136 13.47 -15.18 1.83
N GLU A 137 13.66 -14.18 0.96
CA GLU A 137 14.63 -14.26 -0.15
C GLU A 137 16.10 -14.21 0.38
N ARG A 138 16.34 -13.60 1.56
CA ARG A 138 17.67 -13.42 2.15
C ARG A 138 18.03 -14.53 3.16
N VAL A 139 17.07 -14.95 3.94
CA VAL A 139 17.28 -15.93 5.03
C VAL A 139 16.32 -17.12 4.83
N PRO A 140 16.83 -18.37 4.84
CA PRO A 140 15.98 -19.56 4.73
C PRO A 140 14.92 -19.61 5.83
N VAL A 141 13.70 -20.00 5.46
CA VAL A 141 12.54 -20.07 6.37
C VAL A 141 12.84 -20.93 7.60
N GLU A 142 13.52 -22.06 7.38
CA GLU A 142 13.85 -23.02 8.45
C GLU A 142 14.74 -22.40 9.53
N VAL A 143 15.59 -21.46 9.14
CA VAL A 143 16.49 -20.76 10.06
C VAL A 143 15.76 -19.68 10.85
N VAL A 144 14.87 -18.95 10.16
CA VAL A 144 14.00 -17.94 10.80
C VAL A 144 13.08 -18.62 11.82
N ASP A 145 12.39 -19.70 11.40
CA ASP A 145 11.50 -20.47 12.28
C ASP A 145 12.24 -21.07 13.46
N PHE A 146 13.44 -21.61 13.26
CA PHE A 146 14.27 -22.15 14.32
C PHE A 146 14.65 -21.07 15.35
N ALA A 147 15.12 -19.93 14.90
CA ALA A 147 15.50 -18.84 15.80
C ALA A 147 14.26 -18.28 16.53
N PHE A 148 13.15 -18.08 15.82
CA PHE A 148 11.89 -17.64 16.41
C PHE A 148 11.37 -18.62 17.48
N TYR A 149 11.38 -19.93 17.19
CA TYR A 149 10.96 -20.94 18.16
C TYR A 149 11.80 -20.93 19.46
N ASN A 150 13.09 -20.62 19.35
CA ASN A 150 13.95 -20.49 20.51
C ASN A 150 13.62 -19.23 21.34
N PHE A 151 13.27 -18.11 20.69
CA PHE A 151 12.77 -16.93 21.40
C PHE A 151 11.43 -17.17 22.11
N VAL A 152 10.51 -17.92 21.48
CA VAL A 152 9.23 -18.31 22.10
C VAL A 152 9.45 -19.20 23.34
N LYS A 153 10.61 -19.85 23.45
CA LYS A 153 11.05 -20.62 24.63
C LYS A 153 11.81 -19.80 25.67
N ASP A 154 11.69 -18.48 25.62
CA ASP A 154 12.33 -17.52 26.51
C ASP A 154 13.88 -17.58 26.53
N LYS A 155 14.51 -18.10 25.46
CA LYS A 155 15.96 -18.04 25.31
C LYS A 155 16.41 -16.62 24.99
N THR A 156 17.55 -16.26 25.53
CA THR A 156 18.22 -14.99 25.27
C THR A 156 18.81 -14.96 23.85
N GLU A 157 19.05 -13.77 23.33
CA GLU A 157 19.69 -13.59 22.01
C GLU A 157 21.03 -14.32 21.92
N ASP A 158 21.84 -14.25 22.98
CA ASP A 158 23.15 -14.93 23.03
C ASP A 158 23.04 -16.45 22.96
N GLU A 159 22.01 -17.04 23.57
CA GLU A 159 21.76 -18.48 23.52
C GLU A 159 21.30 -18.88 22.09
N VAL A 160 20.42 -18.07 21.47
CA VAL A 160 19.99 -18.33 20.11
C VAL A 160 21.15 -18.21 19.14
N ARG A 161 22.05 -17.23 19.30
CA ARG A 161 23.28 -17.10 18.50
C ARG A 161 24.19 -18.32 18.61
N LYS A 162 24.38 -18.88 19.83
CA LYS A 162 25.15 -20.10 20.03
C LYS A 162 24.54 -21.29 19.31
N GLU A 163 23.23 -21.42 19.36
CA GLU A 163 22.52 -22.51 18.68
C GLU A 163 22.52 -22.35 17.13
N LEU A 164 22.40 -21.13 16.63
CA LEU A 164 22.59 -20.83 15.21
C LEU A 164 23.99 -21.22 14.75
N SER A 165 25.03 -20.89 15.56
CA SER A 165 26.41 -21.27 15.27
C SER A 165 26.60 -22.79 15.20
N SER A 166 25.93 -23.55 16.07
CA SER A 166 25.98 -25.03 16.06
C SER A 166 25.35 -25.64 14.82
N LYS A 167 24.47 -24.89 14.12
CA LYS A 167 23.82 -25.27 12.87
C LYS A 167 24.52 -24.76 11.60
N GLY A 168 25.72 -24.19 11.75
CA GLY A 168 26.52 -23.69 10.65
C GLY A 168 26.35 -22.19 10.35
N TRP A 169 25.51 -21.50 11.11
CA TRP A 169 25.32 -20.04 11.02
C TRP A 169 26.25 -19.34 12.04
N SER A 170 27.56 -19.44 11.79
CA SER A 170 28.59 -18.96 12.75
C SER A 170 28.95 -17.48 12.54
N GLU A 171 28.73 -16.92 11.34
CA GLU A 171 29.06 -15.53 11.06
C GLU A 171 28.05 -14.59 11.72
N LYS A 172 28.55 -13.59 12.45
CA LYS A 172 27.73 -12.63 13.17
C LYS A 172 26.78 -11.88 12.23
N GLN A 173 27.27 -11.50 11.05
CA GLN A 173 26.45 -10.78 10.03
C GLN A 173 25.24 -11.62 9.59
N ASN A 174 25.45 -12.92 9.33
CA ASN A 174 24.36 -13.82 8.93
C ASN A 174 23.35 -14.00 10.05
N GLN A 175 23.80 -14.05 11.31
CA GLN A 175 22.92 -14.11 12.48
C GLN A 175 22.11 -12.83 12.67
N ASP A 176 22.74 -11.67 12.46
CA ASP A 176 22.05 -10.37 12.52
C ASP A 176 20.94 -10.29 11.43
N GLU A 177 21.18 -10.82 10.24
CA GLU A 177 20.14 -10.91 9.18
C GLU A 177 18.95 -11.81 9.59
N VAL A 178 19.20 -12.89 10.35
CA VAL A 178 18.12 -13.74 10.90
C VAL A 178 17.26 -12.95 11.88
N PHE A 179 17.87 -12.19 12.79
CA PHE A 179 17.14 -11.39 13.78
C PHE A 179 16.37 -10.24 13.11
N GLU A 180 16.98 -9.55 12.14
CA GLU A 180 16.28 -8.54 11.33
C GLU A 180 15.07 -9.14 10.62
N ALA A 181 15.19 -10.36 10.10
CA ALA A 181 14.07 -11.04 9.44
C ALA A 181 12.93 -11.33 10.42
N ILE A 182 13.25 -11.82 11.64
CA ILE A 182 12.26 -12.06 12.69
C ILE A 182 11.55 -10.77 13.07
N GLU A 183 12.30 -9.70 13.37
CA GLU A 183 11.72 -8.41 13.75
C GLU A 183 10.82 -7.82 12.65
N ALA A 184 11.27 -7.84 11.39
CA ALA A 184 10.51 -7.30 10.28
C ALA A 184 9.22 -8.08 10.04
N ILE A 185 9.25 -9.42 10.10
CA ILE A 185 8.09 -10.29 9.90
C ILE A 185 7.10 -10.13 11.06
N HIS A 186 7.59 -10.16 12.30
CA HIS A 186 6.75 -10.02 13.49
C HIS A 186 6.22 -8.60 13.63
N GLY A 187 7.05 -7.58 13.51
CA GLY A 187 6.62 -6.19 13.58
C GLY A 187 5.54 -5.87 12.56
N ALA A 188 5.66 -6.37 11.33
CA ALA A 188 4.64 -6.20 10.31
C ALA A 188 3.32 -6.90 10.67
N ASN A 189 3.38 -8.11 11.23
CA ASN A 189 2.20 -8.89 11.59
C ASN A 189 1.52 -8.37 12.86
N GLU A 190 2.26 -8.04 13.91
CA GLU A 190 1.69 -7.52 15.17
C GLU A 190 1.03 -6.16 14.96
N MET A 191 1.67 -5.23 14.27
CA MET A 191 1.08 -3.92 13.99
C MET A 191 -0.15 -3.98 13.09
N ASN A 192 -0.33 -5.07 12.33
CA ASN A 192 -1.56 -5.31 11.59
C ASN A 192 -2.69 -5.86 12.47
N ARG A 193 -2.37 -6.57 13.57
CA ARG A 193 -3.35 -7.14 14.52
C ARG A 193 -3.86 -6.12 15.55
N MET A 194 -3.09 -5.06 15.83
CA MET A 194 -3.47 -4.01 16.79
C MET A 194 -4.50 -3.00 16.23
N LYS A 195 -5.25 -3.38 15.22
CA LYS A 195 -6.42 -2.70 14.70
C LYS A 195 -7.66 -3.43 15.13
#